data_ba05103ae6440f27c2546438a48fe78a
#
_entry.id   ba05103ae6440f27c2546438a48fe78a
#
_cell.length_a   1.000
_cell.length_b   1.000
_cell.length_c   1.000
_cell.angle_alpha   90.00
_cell.angle_beta   90.00
_cell.angle_gamma   90.00
#
_symmetry.space_group_name_H-M   'P 1'
#
loop_
_entity.id
_entity.type
_entity.pdbx_description
1 polymer ?
#
loop_
_entity_poly.entity_id
_entity_poly.type
_entity_poly.pdbx_seq_one_letter_code
_entity_poly.pdbx_strand_id
1 'polypeptide(L)'
;MKKWILTILIFYASITNAATLVGQVVGIADGDTITVLDAGHTQYKIRLAGIDAPEKKQAFGQVSKKSLSDLVYEKVVSVEYSKQDRYGRTVGKVLVNGVDANLEQVKRGMAWFYKKYQNELLLQDRLDYLHAQENAEKDRIGLWVGNDSVAPWDFRKTAR
;
A
#
# COMPACT_ATOMS: atom_id res chain seq x y z
N MET A 1 -31.74 44.52 28.91
CA MET A 1 -31.97 43.13 28.43
C MET A 1 -30.85 42.81 27.42
N LYS A 2 -29.84 42.01 27.79
CA LYS A 2 -28.72 41.60 26.90
C LYS A 2 -29.14 40.39 26.11
N LYS A 3 -29.26 40.51 24.77
CA LYS A 3 -29.52 39.42 23.87
C LYS A 3 -28.22 38.66 23.62
N TRP A 4 -28.14 37.41 24.04
CA TRP A 4 -27.05 36.49 23.72
C TRP A 4 -27.33 35.89 22.34
N ILE A 5 -26.47 36.22 21.35
CA ILE A 5 -26.48 35.59 20.03
C ILE A 5 -25.63 34.33 20.15
N LEU A 6 -26.28 33.16 20.09
CA LEU A 6 -25.63 31.86 20.07
C LEU A 6 -25.17 31.59 18.63
N THR A 7 -23.88 31.76 18.36
CA THR A 7 -23.30 31.44 17.06
C THR A 7 -23.04 29.93 16.98
N ILE A 8 -23.89 29.21 16.24
CA ILE A 8 -23.69 27.77 15.97
C ILE A 8 -22.61 27.65 14.89
N LEU A 9 -21.42 27.16 15.27
CA LEU A 9 -20.34 26.81 14.36
C LEU A 9 -20.69 25.43 13.74
N ILE A 10 -21.14 25.43 12.49
CA ILE A 10 -21.36 24.19 11.73
C ILE A 10 -20.02 23.69 11.22
N PHE A 11 -19.50 22.63 11.82
CA PHE A 11 -18.31 21.93 11.32
C PHE A 11 -18.71 21.10 10.11
N TYR A 12 -18.33 21.54 8.91
CA TYR A 12 -18.39 20.72 7.71
C TYR A 12 -17.27 19.69 7.76
N ALA A 13 -17.61 18.47 8.17
CA ALA A 13 -16.73 17.32 7.98
C ALA A 13 -16.69 16.99 6.47
N SER A 14 -15.55 17.26 5.82
CA SER A 14 -15.31 16.81 4.45
C SER A 14 -15.21 15.29 4.46
N ILE A 15 -16.25 14.62 3.96
CA ILE A 15 -16.23 13.16 3.74
C ILE A 15 -15.34 12.95 2.52
N THR A 16 -14.10 12.55 2.72
CA THR A 16 -13.25 12.05 1.63
C THR A 16 -13.81 10.69 1.20
N ASN A 17 -14.55 10.67 0.11
CA ASN A 17 -15.02 9.44 -0.51
C ASN A 17 -13.80 8.71 -1.11
N ALA A 18 -13.34 7.65 -0.47
CA ALA A 18 -12.49 6.68 -1.11
C ALA A 18 -13.31 5.94 -2.17
N ALA A 19 -12.86 5.95 -3.41
CA ALA A 19 -13.48 5.15 -4.46
C ALA A 19 -13.03 3.69 -4.33
N THR A 20 -13.88 2.76 -4.75
CA THR A 20 -13.59 1.32 -4.72
C THR A 20 -13.59 0.77 -6.13
N LEU A 21 -12.51 0.08 -6.51
CA LEU A 21 -12.39 -0.69 -7.73
C LEU A 21 -12.41 -2.19 -7.36
N VAL A 22 -13.27 -2.97 -8.01
CA VAL A 22 -13.31 -4.43 -7.85
C VAL A 22 -12.92 -5.09 -9.16
N GLY A 23 -12.03 -6.08 -9.11
CA GLY A 23 -11.61 -6.80 -10.30
C GLY A 23 -10.65 -7.95 -9.99
N GLN A 24 -10.31 -8.73 -11.01
CA GLN A 24 -9.37 -9.84 -10.91
C GLN A 24 -7.94 -9.35 -11.12
N VAL A 25 -7.01 -9.84 -10.30
CA VAL A 25 -5.58 -9.57 -10.50
C VAL A 25 -5.06 -10.43 -11.66
N VAL A 26 -4.66 -9.77 -12.75
CA VAL A 26 -4.18 -10.44 -13.98
C VAL A 26 -2.66 -10.25 -14.20
N GLY A 27 -1.98 -9.50 -13.35
CA GLY A 27 -0.55 -9.30 -13.47
C GLY A 27 0.09 -8.78 -12.18
N ILE A 28 1.34 -9.18 -11.95
CA ILE A 28 2.19 -8.72 -10.86
C ILE A 28 3.45 -8.12 -11.48
N ALA A 29 3.66 -6.82 -11.30
CA ALA A 29 4.85 -6.15 -11.84
C ALA A 29 6.07 -6.38 -10.94
N ASP A 30 5.91 -6.12 -9.64
CA ASP A 30 6.91 -6.25 -8.59
C ASP A 30 6.22 -6.51 -7.24
N GLY A 31 6.91 -6.31 -6.11
CA GLY A 31 6.37 -6.61 -4.77
C GLY A 31 5.31 -5.64 -4.24
N ASP A 32 4.96 -4.58 -4.99
CA ASP A 32 3.97 -3.57 -4.58
C ASP A 32 3.15 -3.00 -5.74
N THR A 33 3.22 -3.60 -6.91
CA THR A 33 2.49 -3.14 -8.10
C THR A 33 1.82 -4.30 -8.82
N ILE A 34 0.49 -4.22 -8.98
CA ILE A 34 -0.34 -5.23 -9.64
C ILE A 34 -1.12 -4.63 -10.81
N THR A 35 -1.69 -5.49 -11.65
CA THR A 35 -2.67 -5.12 -12.66
C THR A 35 -3.99 -5.80 -12.33
N VAL A 36 -5.06 -5.00 -12.22
CA VAL A 36 -6.43 -5.44 -11.95
C VAL A 36 -7.27 -5.25 -13.20
N LEU A 37 -8.02 -6.28 -13.60
CA LEU A 37 -8.99 -6.27 -14.69
C LEU A 37 -10.39 -6.20 -14.09
N ASP A 38 -11.15 -5.15 -14.41
CA ASP A 38 -12.53 -4.99 -13.96
C ASP A 38 -13.53 -5.78 -14.82
N ALA A 39 -14.79 -5.77 -14.41
CA ALA A 39 -15.88 -6.42 -15.15
C ALA A 39 -16.13 -5.80 -16.56
N GLY A 40 -15.69 -4.56 -16.77
CA GLY A 40 -15.75 -3.87 -18.06
C GLY A 40 -14.55 -4.16 -18.96
N HIS A 41 -13.70 -5.14 -18.63
CA HIS A 41 -12.46 -5.48 -19.34
C HIS A 41 -11.44 -4.34 -19.42
N THR A 42 -11.47 -3.42 -18.45
CA THR A 42 -10.48 -2.35 -18.33
C THR A 42 -9.39 -2.77 -17.35
N GLN A 43 -8.13 -2.57 -17.75
CA GLN A 43 -6.98 -2.86 -16.91
C GLN A 43 -6.51 -1.62 -16.16
N TYR A 44 -6.29 -1.78 -14.87
CA TYR A 44 -5.79 -0.73 -13.97
C TYR A 44 -4.46 -1.17 -13.36
N LYS A 45 -3.44 -0.33 -13.48
CA LYS A 45 -2.19 -0.50 -12.70
C LYS A 45 -2.40 0.05 -11.30
N ILE A 46 -2.25 -0.81 -10.31
CA ILE A 46 -2.42 -0.46 -8.90
C ILE A 46 -1.05 -0.48 -8.22
N ARG A 47 -0.70 0.64 -7.59
CA ARG A 47 0.43 0.78 -6.67
C ARG A 47 -0.11 0.63 -5.25
N LEU A 48 0.34 -0.37 -4.52
CA LEU A 48 -0.07 -0.60 -3.14
C LEU A 48 0.35 0.61 -2.28
N ALA A 49 -0.65 1.22 -1.62
CA ALA A 49 -0.45 2.44 -0.82
C ALA A 49 0.39 2.17 0.43
N GLY A 50 1.20 3.14 0.85
CA GLY A 50 1.90 3.13 2.13
C GLY A 50 3.07 2.17 2.25
N ILE A 51 3.38 1.38 1.24
CA ILE A 51 4.50 0.45 1.23
C ILE A 51 5.46 0.71 0.05
N ASP A 52 6.69 0.24 0.16
CA ASP A 52 7.69 0.27 -0.92
C ASP A 52 8.46 -1.06 -0.92
N ALA A 53 8.35 -1.81 -2.00
CA ALA A 53 8.97 -3.12 -2.14
C ALA A 53 10.33 -3.02 -2.84
N PRO A 54 11.25 -3.99 -2.61
CA PRO A 54 12.51 -4.03 -3.32
C PRO A 54 12.33 -4.03 -4.83
N GLU A 55 13.19 -3.31 -5.53
CA GLU A 55 13.23 -3.26 -6.98
C GLU A 55 13.54 -4.64 -7.58
N LYS A 56 13.13 -4.90 -8.83
CA LYS A 56 13.33 -6.21 -9.48
C LYS A 56 14.78 -6.74 -9.42
N LYS A 57 15.76 -5.83 -9.48
CA LYS A 57 17.20 -6.14 -9.46
C LYS A 57 17.82 -6.01 -8.07
N GLN A 58 17.05 -5.59 -7.09
CA GLN A 58 17.46 -5.49 -5.70
C GLN A 58 17.36 -6.85 -5.01
N ALA A 59 18.18 -7.08 -3.99
CA ALA A 59 18.01 -8.24 -3.11
C ALA A 59 16.54 -8.32 -2.61
N PHE A 60 16.00 -9.52 -2.54
CA PHE A 60 14.59 -9.80 -2.25
C PHE A 60 13.55 -9.31 -3.29
N GLY A 61 13.91 -8.62 -4.37
CA GLY A 61 12.95 -8.12 -5.36
C GLY A 61 12.06 -9.21 -5.96
N GLN A 62 12.65 -10.35 -6.36
CA GLN A 62 11.88 -11.47 -6.90
C GLN A 62 11.08 -12.22 -5.83
N VAL A 63 11.61 -12.32 -4.61
CA VAL A 63 10.92 -12.95 -3.47
C VAL A 63 9.71 -12.14 -3.05
N SER A 64 9.85 -10.81 -2.97
CA SER A 64 8.77 -9.87 -2.70
C SER A 64 7.66 -9.95 -3.74
N LYS A 65 8.04 -9.96 -5.05
CA LYS A 65 7.09 -10.14 -6.15
C LYS A 65 6.34 -11.47 -6.03
N LYS A 66 7.04 -12.57 -5.73
CA LYS A 66 6.41 -13.88 -5.54
C LYS A 66 5.46 -13.88 -4.35
N SER A 67 5.84 -13.27 -3.22
CA SER A 67 4.98 -13.15 -2.05
C SER A 67 3.67 -12.43 -2.38
N LEU A 68 3.73 -11.31 -3.11
CA LEU A 68 2.52 -10.59 -3.55
C LEU A 68 1.69 -11.45 -4.51
N SER A 69 2.33 -12.16 -5.44
CA SER A 69 1.65 -13.09 -6.36
C SER A 69 0.87 -14.16 -5.60
N ASP A 70 1.48 -14.80 -4.61
CA ASP A 70 0.84 -15.85 -3.80
C ASP A 70 -0.37 -15.31 -3.00
N LEU A 71 -0.33 -14.00 -2.66
CA LEU A 71 -1.43 -13.34 -1.97
C LEU A 71 -2.62 -13.05 -2.87
N VAL A 72 -2.39 -12.51 -4.08
CA VAL A 72 -3.46 -11.86 -4.84
C VAL A 72 -3.61 -12.32 -6.29
N TYR A 73 -2.64 -13.04 -6.90
CA TYR A 73 -2.71 -13.40 -8.32
C TYR A 73 -3.90 -14.29 -8.64
N GLU A 74 -4.60 -13.98 -9.75
CA GLU A 74 -5.84 -14.65 -10.21
C GLU A 74 -7.03 -14.54 -9.24
N LYS A 75 -6.89 -13.77 -8.14
CA LYS A 75 -7.99 -13.55 -7.19
C LYS A 75 -8.73 -12.26 -7.50
N VAL A 76 -10.00 -12.23 -7.10
CA VAL A 76 -10.78 -10.97 -7.10
C VAL A 76 -10.37 -10.17 -5.87
N VAL A 77 -10.05 -8.90 -6.11
CA VAL A 77 -9.66 -7.94 -5.08
C VAL A 77 -10.57 -6.73 -5.07
N SER A 78 -10.66 -6.08 -3.93
CA SER A 78 -11.22 -4.74 -3.78
C SER A 78 -10.06 -3.76 -3.54
N VAL A 79 -10.02 -2.66 -4.29
CA VAL A 79 -9.00 -1.63 -4.15
C VAL A 79 -9.66 -0.35 -3.68
N GLU A 80 -9.34 0.07 -2.46
CA GLU A 80 -9.75 1.36 -1.90
C GLU A 80 -8.72 2.41 -2.29
N TYR A 81 -9.13 3.44 -3.05
CA TYR A 81 -8.20 4.45 -3.55
C TYR A 81 -8.80 5.85 -3.55
N SER A 82 -7.94 6.87 -3.51
CA SER A 82 -8.34 8.28 -3.57
C SER A 82 -7.60 9.08 -4.63
N LYS A 83 -6.55 8.52 -5.23
CA LYS A 83 -5.69 9.24 -6.18
C LYS A 83 -5.01 8.33 -7.18
N GLN A 84 -4.45 8.96 -8.21
CA GLN A 84 -3.42 8.38 -9.08
C GLN A 84 -2.07 9.07 -8.83
N ASP A 85 -0.99 8.35 -9.09
CA ASP A 85 0.34 8.92 -9.07
C ASP A 85 0.70 9.58 -10.41
N ARG A 86 1.88 10.23 -10.45
CA ARG A 86 2.38 10.91 -11.67
C ARG A 86 2.62 9.99 -12.86
N TYR A 87 2.59 8.68 -12.66
CA TYR A 87 2.74 7.67 -13.71
C TYR A 87 1.40 7.07 -14.15
N GLY A 88 0.28 7.61 -13.66
CA GLY A 88 -1.07 7.15 -13.97
C GLY A 88 -1.47 5.87 -13.25
N ARG A 89 -0.70 5.42 -12.23
CA ARG A 89 -1.09 4.26 -11.42
C ARG A 89 -2.09 4.69 -10.34
N THR A 90 -3.13 3.91 -10.15
CA THR A 90 -4.03 4.07 -9.01
C THR A 90 -3.31 3.66 -7.73
N VAL A 91 -3.26 4.56 -6.74
CA VAL A 91 -2.62 4.28 -5.45
C VAL A 91 -3.70 3.87 -4.46
N GLY A 92 -3.62 2.63 -3.97
CA GLY A 92 -4.71 2.09 -3.15
C GLY A 92 -4.30 0.99 -2.19
N LYS A 93 -5.22 0.72 -1.25
CA LYS A 93 -5.21 -0.41 -0.34
C LYS A 93 -5.90 -1.58 -1.03
N VAL A 94 -5.22 -2.69 -1.15
CA VAL A 94 -5.71 -3.90 -1.85
C VAL A 94 -6.20 -4.90 -0.82
N LEU A 95 -7.48 -5.24 -0.91
CA LEU A 95 -8.12 -6.22 -0.04
C LEU A 95 -8.44 -7.49 -0.85
N VAL A 96 -8.00 -8.63 -0.35
CA VAL A 96 -8.31 -9.96 -0.87
C VAL A 96 -8.99 -10.78 0.22
N ASN A 97 -10.25 -11.16 0.02
CA ASN A 97 -11.07 -11.84 1.03
C ASN A 97 -11.08 -11.08 2.38
N GLY A 98 -11.11 -9.76 2.36
CA GLY A 98 -11.07 -8.90 3.53
C GLY A 98 -9.69 -8.73 4.19
N VAL A 99 -8.65 -9.39 3.66
CA VAL A 99 -7.27 -9.26 4.16
C VAL A 99 -6.54 -8.15 3.39
N ASP A 100 -5.89 -7.24 4.12
CA ASP A 100 -5.06 -6.17 3.55
C ASP A 100 -3.74 -6.76 3.02
N ALA A 101 -3.61 -6.84 1.69
CA ALA A 101 -2.42 -7.36 1.03
C ALA A 101 -1.20 -6.45 1.20
N ASN A 102 -1.41 -5.13 1.36
CA ASN A 102 -0.32 -4.18 1.62
C ASN A 102 0.30 -4.48 3.00
N LEU A 103 -0.54 -4.61 4.03
CA LEU A 103 -0.12 -4.95 5.39
C LEU A 103 0.57 -6.31 5.44
N GLU A 104 0.04 -7.31 4.71
CA GLU A 104 0.62 -8.66 4.67
C GLU A 104 2.03 -8.66 4.06
N GLN A 105 2.30 -7.84 3.04
CA GLN A 105 3.65 -7.68 2.50
C GLN A 105 4.62 -7.12 3.54
N VAL A 106 4.20 -6.17 4.37
CA VAL A 106 5.02 -5.63 5.47
C VAL A 106 5.24 -6.68 6.56
N LYS A 107 4.19 -7.37 7.01
CA LYS A 107 4.28 -8.44 8.04
C LYS A 107 5.24 -9.56 7.63
N ARG A 108 5.24 -9.93 6.35
CA ARG A 108 6.14 -10.96 5.79
C ARG A 108 7.58 -10.48 5.59
N GLY A 109 7.87 -9.20 5.90
CA GLY A 109 9.15 -8.59 5.62
C GLY A 109 9.46 -8.53 4.12
N MET A 110 8.45 -8.38 3.27
CA MET A 110 8.59 -8.32 1.81
C MET A 110 8.46 -6.92 1.25
N ALA A 111 8.05 -5.95 2.07
CA ALA A 111 8.01 -4.53 1.74
C ALA A 111 8.31 -3.69 2.98
N TRP A 112 8.79 -2.48 2.74
CA TRP A 112 8.98 -1.45 3.75
C TRP A 112 7.70 -0.66 3.95
N PHE A 113 7.39 -0.24 5.19
CA PHE A 113 6.45 0.85 5.44
C PHE A 113 7.03 2.16 4.90
N TYR A 114 6.37 2.76 3.91
CA TYR A 114 6.89 3.96 3.25
C TYR A 114 6.48 5.23 3.99
N LYS A 115 7.20 5.56 5.06
CA LYS A 115 6.92 6.69 5.97
C LYS A 115 6.74 8.03 5.25
N LYS A 116 7.36 8.24 4.09
CA LYS A 116 7.21 9.47 3.30
C LYS A 116 5.76 9.78 2.94
N TYR A 117 4.94 8.76 2.72
CA TYR A 117 3.54 8.88 2.34
C TYR A 117 2.56 8.47 3.45
N GLN A 118 3.04 8.35 4.69
CA GLN A 118 2.22 7.91 5.83
C GLN A 118 0.99 8.78 6.09
N ASN A 119 1.04 10.08 5.75
CA ASN A 119 -0.07 11.01 5.94
C ASN A 119 -1.22 10.80 4.94
N GLU A 120 -1.02 9.97 3.92
CA GLU A 120 -2.04 9.58 2.94
C GLU A 120 -2.85 8.36 3.40
N LEU A 121 -2.40 7.68 4.45
CA LEU A 121 -3.08 6.53 5.05
C LEU A 121 -4.02 6.97 6.17
N LEU A 122 -5.06 6.18 6.40
CA LEU A 122 -5.85 6.27 7.63
C LEU A 122 -4.93 6.06 8.84
N LEU A 123 -5.27 6.68 9.95
CA LEU A 123 -4.44 6.59 11.17
C LEU A 123 -4.23 5.13 11.60
N GLN A 124 -5.28 4.30 11.54
CA GLN A 124 -5.18 2.89 11.91
C GLN A 124 -4.22 2.14 11.00
N ASP A 125 -4.35 2.28 9.68
CA ASP A 125 -3.45 1.62 8.71
C ASP A 125 -1.99 2.03 8.92
N ARG A 126 -1.75 3.33 9.23
CA ARG A 126 -0.42 3.84 9.54
C ARG A 126 0.20 3.15 10.74
N LEU A 127 -0.57 2.98 11.82
CA LEU A 127 -0.11 2.32 13.03
C LEU A 127 0.13 0.84 12.80
N ASP A 128 -0.78 0.17 12.09
CA ASP A 128 -0.68 -1.25 11.77
C ASP A 128 0.55 -1.57 10.91
N TYR A 129 0.83 -0.73 9.88
CA TYR A 129 2.00 -0.90 9.00
C TYR A 129 3.32 -0.64 9.75
N LEU A 130 3.32 0.38 10.62
CA LEU A 130 4.50 0.67 11.46
C LEU A 130 4.81 -0.51 12.38
N HIS A 131 3.83 -0.98 13.15
CA HIS A 131 4.00 -2.10 14.07
C HIS A 131 4.35 -3.40 13.33
N ALA A 132 3.77 -3.62 12.14
CA ALA A 132 4.09 -4.78 11.32
C ALA A 132 5.57 -4.78 10.91
N GLN A 133 6.12 -3.63 10.49
CA GLN A 133 7.53 -3.52 10.18
C GLN A 133 8.41 -3.73 11.40
N GLU A 134 8.11 -3.07 12.53
CA GLU A 134 8.86 -3.22 13.78
C GLU A 134 8.94 -4.69 14.25
N ASN A 135 7.81 -5.42 14.13
CA ASN A 135 7.77 -6.84 14.44
C ASN A 135 8.61 -7.67 13.46
N ALA A 136 8.49 -7.42 12.14
CA ALA A 136 9.28 -8.12 11.14
C ALA A 136 10.79 -7.89 11.30
N GLU A 137 11.21 -6.67 11.66
CA GLU A 137 12.59 -6.30 12.00
C GLU A 137 13.07 -7.05 13.23
N LYS A 138 12.31 -7.02 14.32
CA LYS A 138 12.63 -7.70 15.59
C LYS A 138 12.79 -9.20 15.40
N ASP A 139 11.88 -9.81 14.65
CA ASP A 139 11.83 -11.25 14.41
C ASP A 139 12.74 -11.69 13.24
N ARG A 140 13.45 -10.74 12.59
CA ARG A 140 14.35 -10.96 11.46
C ARG A 140 13.69 -11.71 10.31
N ILE A 141 12.49 -11.29 9.91
CA ILE A 141 11.70 -11.92 8.85
C ILE A 141 12.01 -11.26 7.49
N GLY A 142 12.14 -12.08 6.43
CA GLY A 142 12.26 -11.60 5.05
C GLY A 142 13.46 -10.68 4.84
N LEU A 143 13.23 -9.43 4.45
CA LEU A 143 14.23 -8.37 4.26
C LEU A 143 15.16 -8.18 5.47
N TRP A 144 14.69 -8.53 6.66
CA TRP A 144 15.34 -8.26 7.94
C TRP A 144 16.20 -9.40 8.44
N VAL A 145 16.36 -10.49 7.66
CA VAL A 145 17.23 -11.63 8.00
C VAL A 145 18.70 -11.19 8.14
N GLY A 146 19.14 -10.29 7.25
CA GLY A 146 20.49 -9.71 7.28
C GLY A 146 20.51 -8.32 7.92
N ASN A 147 21.73 -7.83 8.21
CA ASN A 147 21.92 -6.49 8.77
C ASN A 147 21.99 -5.39 7.68
N ASP A 148 22.02 -5.78 6.41
CA ASP A 148 22.34 -4.90 5.26
C ASP A 148 21.12 -4.63 4.37
N SER A 149 19.92 -4.57 4.95
CA SER A 149 18.69 -4.27 4.21
C SER A 149 18.73 -2.84 3.68
N VAL A 150 18.83 -2.68 2.37
CA VAL A 150 18.79 -1.37 1.69
C VAL A 150 17.34 -1.05 1.35
N ALA A 151 16.89 0.15 1.73
CA ALA A 151 15.54 0.59 1.39
C ALA A 151 15.41 0.86 -0.13
N PRO A 152 14.25 0.55 -0.76
CA PRO A 152 14.08 0.71 -2.21
C PRO A 152 14.35 2.15 -2.69
N TRP A 153 13.96 3.14 -1.91
CA TRP A 153 14.20 4.57 -2.25
C TRP A 153 15.67 4.95 -2.22
N ASP A 154 16.52 4.29 -1.43
CA ASP A 154 17.97 4.49 -1.41
C ASP A 154 18.63 3.71 -2.53
N PHE A 155 18.20 2.47 -2.78
CA PHE A 155 18.65 1.68 -3.94
C PHE A 155 18.43 2.42 -5.26
N ARG A 156 17.29 3.09 -5.45
CA ARG A 156 17.02 3.91 -6.65
C ARG A 156 17.95 5.11 -6.82
N LYS A 157 18.55 5.62 -5.75
CA LYS A 157 19.53 6.73 -5.81
C LYS A 157 20.89 6.24 -6.31
N THR A 158 21.28 5.04 -5.90
CA THR A 158 22.58 4.45 -6.27
C THR A 158 22.57 3.81 -7.68
N ALA A 159 21.40 3.46 -8.21
CA ALA A 159 21.22 2.84 -9.50
C ALA A 159 21.08 3.84 -10.68
N ARG A 160 21.24 5.15 -10.40
CA ARG A 160 21.28 6.22 -11.41
C ARG A 160 22.73 6.54 -11.75
#